data_a83da5ba92cb04d9d19bd024bfccf1d5
#
_entry.id   a83da5ba92cb04d9d19bd024bfccf1d5
#
_cell.length_a   1.000
_cell.length_b   1.000
_cell.length_c   1.000
_cell.angle_alpha   90.00
_cell.angle_beta   90.00
_cell.angle_gamma   90.00
#
_symmetry.space_group_name_H-M   'P 1'
#
loop_
_entity.id
_entity.type
_entity.pdbx_description
1 polymer ?
#
loop_
_entity_poly.entity_id
_entity_poly.type
_entity_poly.pdbx_seq_one_letter_code
_entity_poly.pdbx_strand_id
1 'polypeptide(L)'
;MQEIFLNWQVELTSAAVGFSDGVFVFIVGVLSIGGLYWWLTLVPRRDRDIHQARLLSALDFRGWWQDHYVIVVIGAGLVMIAVAFHYYLIDIIRSVRLIVVQLVALLSETQTPAPADIAAPSQIGKSGDPTDIRDLSYAIAVLLGVLVAASTVPFALIRVWINDRTIKAAEQGLITDRINSAVTGLGVEKTVKQTAPDGTTTENTDANLEVRLGAVYALERLSQDSDRDHIQIMEILCAYIRTNAPWDKDTDVPWDPKTPGPIKGPRADIQAALTVIGRRWPDKIALERDKGFVLDLRDADLRGADLQDGDFEQAWFYHSNFQLAVLSRTNLKGADLDEANLSRAYLNKTRFDAKTDLEDTTFDKARVFNTDFSKTSVTQKQLSQMFAGGDTSLPPGLSRPIHWRDKTLPYGEFWNAYWAWLADQLATPPPDAPDTPDAPDT
;
A
#
# COMPACT_ATOMS: atom_id res chain seq x y z
N MET A 1 21.63 -11.67 -34.55
CA MET A 1 21.70 -10.48 -33.68
C MET A 1 23.13 -10.05 -33.42
N GLN A 2 24.04 -10.95 -33.03
CA GLN A 2 25.47 -10.64 -32.88
C GLN A 2 26.15 -10.23 -34.23
N GLU A 3 25.81 -10.89 -35.34
CA GLU A 3 26.33 -10.53 -36.66
C GLU A 3 25.84 -9.17 -37.18
N ILE A 4 24.60 -8.80 -36.86
CA ILE A 4 24.02 -7.48 -37.20
C ILE A 4 24.74 -6.37 -36.44
N PHE A 5 25.12 -6.63 -35.20
CA PHE A 5 25.83 -5.67 -34.34
C PHE A 5 27.29 -5.47 -34.79
N LEU A 6 27.96 -6.56 -35.21
CA LEU A 6 29.31 -6.49 -35.75
C LEU A 6 29.37 -5.78 -37.12
N ASN A 7 28.42 -6.08 -38.03
CA ASN A 7 28.33 -5.38 -39.31
C ASN A 7 28.04 -3.89 -39.16
N TRP A 8 27.20 -3.51 -38.21
CA TRP A 8 26.91 -2.10 -37.90
C TRP A 8 28.12 -1.36 -37.34
N GLN A 9 28.95 -2.02 -36.51
CA GLN A 9 30.22 -1.47 -36.04
C GLN A 9 31.22 -1.25 -37.17
N VAL A 10 31.30 -2.14 -38.16
CA VAL A 10 32.20 -2.02 -39.30
C VAL A 10 31.75 -0.93 -40.26
N GLU A 11 30.44 -0.75 -40.50
CA GLU A 11 29.92 0.37 -41.31
C GLU A 11 30.10 1.73 -40.65
N LEU A 12 29.92 1.83 -39.34
CA LEU A 12 30.15 3.06 -38.58
C LEU A 12 31.64 3.45 -38.56
N THR A 13 32.55 2.48 -38.52
CA THR A 13 34.01 2.76 -38.61
C THR A 13 34.44 3.22 -39.98
N SER A 14 33.76 2.77 -41.06
CA SER A 14 34.08 3.23 -42.44
C SER A 14 33.52 4.62 -42.77
N ALA A 15 32.45 5.05 -42.10
CA ALA A 15 31.89 6.40 -42.26
C ALA A 15 32.62 7.48 -41.44
N ALA A 16 33.55 7.09 -40.56
CA ALA A 16 34.23 7.99 -39.61
C ALA A 16 35.48 8.71 -40.20
N VAL A 17 35.78 8.58 -41.50
CA VAL A 17 36.94 9.22 -42.14
C VAL A 17 36.74 10.72 -42.37
N GLY A 18 36.01 11.41 -41.55
CA GLY A 18 35.83 12.87 -41.64
C GLY A 18 35.36 13.57 -40.35
N PHE A 19 35.14 12.82 -39.29
CA PHE A 19 34.74 13.40 -37.99
C PHE A 19 35.92 13.35 -37.02
N SER A 20 36.14 14.42 -36.27
CA SER A 20 37.14 14.42 -35.21
C SER A 20 36.87 13.28 -34.22
N ASP A 21 37.92 12.55 -33.79
CA ASP A 21 37.83 11.37 -32.92
C ASP A 21 36.93 11.57 -31.66
N GLY A 22 36.81 12.80 -31.18
CA GLY A 22 35.97 13.15 -30.04
C GLY A 22 34.46 13.02 -30.28
N VAL A 23 33.96 13.37 -31.48
CA VAL A 23 32.54 13.28 -31.85
C VAL A 23 32.13 11.81 -32.04
N PHE A 24 33.04 11.01 -32.58
CA PHE A 24 32.84 9.57 -32.77
C PHE A 24 32.72 8.84 -31.43
N VAL A 25 33.58 9.10 -30.46
CA VAL A 25 33.52 8.51 -29.11
C VAL A 25 32.27 8.92 -28.41
N PHE A 26 31.79 10.17 -28.60
CA PHE A 26 30.54 10.67 -28.04
C PHE A 26 29.33 9.91 -28.59
N ILE A 27 29.21 9.78 -29.91
CA ILE A 27 28.07 9.10 -30.55
C ILE A 27 28.03 7.62 -30.15
N VAL A 28 29.18 6.93 -30.14
CA VAL A 28 29.26 5.53 -29.71
C VAL A 28 28.95 5.36 -28.26
N GLY A 29 29.36 6.27 -27.38
CA GLY A 29 29.02 6.26 -25.95
C GLY A 29 27.52 6.41 -25.70
N VAL A 30 26.86 7.38 -26.33
CA VAL A 30 25.40 7.61 -26.21
C VAL A 30 24.62 6.43 -26.77
N LEU A 31 25.00 5.88 -27.91
CA LEU A 31 24.34 4.72 -28.52
C LEU A 31 24.53 3.45 -27.69
N SER A 32 25.68 3.28 -27.04
CA SER A 32 25.96 2.13 -26.17
C SER A 32 25.14 2.18 -24.90
N ILE A 33 24.99 3.36 -24.27
CA ILE A 33 24.16 3.56 -23.08
C ILE A 33 22.66 3.45 -23.43
N GLY A 34 22.23 4.02 -24.56
CA GLY A 34 20.87 3.90 -25.07
C GLY A 34 20.50 2.46 -25.44
N GLY A 35 21.41 1.73 -26.07
CA GLY A 35 21.26 0.32 -26.42
C GLY A 35 21.17 -0.58 -25.18
N LEU A 36 22.00 -0.32 -24.17
CA LEU A 36 21.95 -1.03 -22.87
C LEU A 36 20.63 -0.76 -22.13
N TYR A 37 20.16 0.49 -22.14
CA TYR A 37 18.88 0.87 -21.57
C TYR A 37 17.70 0.19 -22.29
N TRP A 38 17.72 0.18 -23.63
CA TRP A 38 16.71 -0.47 -24.45
C TRP A 38 16.69 -1.99 -24.22
N TRP A 39 17.86 -2.62 -24.11
CA TRP A 39 18.00 -4.05 -23.83
C TRP A 39 17.48 -4.41 -22.41
N LEU A 40 17.72 -3.58 -21.40
CA LEU A 40 17.27 -3.78 -20.03
C LEU A 40 15.75 -3.60 -19.87
N THR A 41 15.11 -2.76 -20.69
CA THR A 41 13.68 -2.42 -20.56
C THR A 41 12.75 -3.26 -21.42
N LEU A 42 13.19 -3.75 -22.60
CA LEU A 42 12.34 -4.37 -23.62
C LEU A 42 12.47 -5.90 -23.73
N VAL A 43 13.47 -6.53 -23.11
CA VAL A 43 13.60 -8.00 -23.16
C VAL A 43 12.60 -8.65 -22.20
N PRO A 44 11.66 -9.51 -22.70
CA PRO A 44 10.67 -10.17 -21.85
C PRO A 44 11.32 -11.07 -20.81
N ARG A 45 10.76 -11.07 -19.60
CA ARG A 45 11.26 -11.72 -18.38
C ARG A 45 11.33 -13.26 -18.40
N ARG A 46 11.11 -13.93 -19.53
CA ARG A 46 10.83 -15.38 -19.56
C ARG A 46 12.06 -16.30 -19.55
N ASP A 47 13.27 -15.80 -19.80
CA ASP A 47 14.46 -16.64 -19.97
C ASP A 47 15.70 -16.17 -19.18
N ARG A 48 15.51 -15.62 -17.97
CA ARG A 48 16.66 -15.35 -17.09
C ARG A 48 16.80 -16.45 -16.06
N ASP A 49 17.92 -17.15 -16.11
CA ASP A 49 18.33 -18.14 -15.13
C ASP A 49 18.20 -17.62 -13.69
N ILE A 50 17.62 -18.44 -12.82
CA ILE A 50 17.35 -18.16 -11.41
C ILE A 50 18.59 -17.68 -10.63
N HIS A 51 19.80 -17.98 -11.10
CA HIS A 51 21.07 -17.53 -10.51
C HIS A 51 21.40 -16.07 -10.74
N GLN A 52 21.03 -15.48 -11.89
CA GLN A 52 21.22 -14.05 -12.14
C GLN A 52 20.22 -13.18 -11.36
N ALA A 53 18.99 -13.68 -11.13
CA ALA A 53 17.98 -12.97 -10.34
C ALA A 53 18.39 -12.82 -8.86
N ARG A 54 19.10 -13.83 -8.28
CA ARG A 54 19.60 -13.75 -6.89
C ARG A 54 20.77 -12.78 -6.72
N LEU A 55 21.65 -12.64 -7.73
CA LEU A 55 22.78 -11.71 -7.67
C LEU A 55 22.33 -10.24 -7.83
N LEU A 56 21.31 -9.99 -8.64
CA LEU A 56 20.75 -8.65 -8.85
C LEU A 56 19.85 -8.20 -7.70
N SER A 57 19.15 -9.12 -7.01
CA SER A 57 18.37 -8.81 -5.83
C SER A 57 19.22 -8.51 -4.59
N ALA A 58 20.44 -9.08 -4.52
CA ALA A 58 21.36 -8.84 -3.40
C ALA A 58 22.01 -7.44 -3.43
N LEU A 59 21.98 -6.74 -4.57
CA LEU A 59 22.60 -5.42 -4.72
C LEU A 59 21.59 -4.26 -4.64
N ASP A 60 20.30 -4.52 -4.54
CA ASP A 60 19.21 -3.50 -4.59
C ASP A 60 19.45 -2.34 -5.59
N PHE A 61 20.16 -2.68 -6.69
CA PHE A 61 20.61 -1.72 -7.69
C PHE A 61 19.44 -1.07 -8.43
N ARG A 62 18.27 -1.71 -8.38
CA ARG A 62 17.07 -1.23 -9.08
C ARG A 62 16.38 -0.09 -8.33
N GLY A 63 16.32 -0.17 -7.01
CA GLY A 63 15.80 0.91 -6.17
C GLY A 63 16.74 2.11 -6.22
N TRP A 64 18.05 1.88 -5.98
CA TRP A 64 19.06 2.93 -6.07
C TRP A 64 19.09 3.62 -7.43
N TRP A 65 18.98 2.86 -8.54
CA TRP A 65 18.96 3.41 -9.89
C TRP A 65 17.72 4.24 -10.17
N GLN A 66 16.54 3.81 -9.72
CA GLN A 66 15.30 4.58 -9.87
C GLN A 66 15.35 5.94 -9.15
N ASP A 67 16.01 5.98 -7.99
CA ASP A 67 16.13 7.21 -7.21
C ASP A 67 17.24 8.14 -7.70
N HIS A 68 18.30 7.59 -8.34
CA HIS A 68 19.51 8.34 -8.65
C HIS A 68 19.80 8.47 -10.15
N TYR A 69 19.02 7.82 -11.05
CA TYR A 69 19.30 7.84 -12.48
C TYR A 69 19.39 9.26 -13.06
N VAL A 70 18.57 10.20 -12.56
CA VAL A 70 18.59 11.60 -13.00
C VAL A 70 19.92 12.25 -12.64
N ILE A 71 20.45 12.01 -11.45
CA ILE A 71 21.74 12.55 -11.00
C ILE A 71 22.87 11.95 -11.81
N VAL A 72 22.82 10.65 -12.10
CA VAL A 72 23.83 9.95 -12.91
C VAL A 72 23.83 10.45 -14.35
N VAL A 73 22.65 10.62 -14.96
CA VAL A 73 22.51 11.13 -16.33
C VAL A 73 22.98 12.59 -16.42
N ILE A 74 22.61 13.45 -15.45
CA ILE A 74 23.09 14.83 -15.40
C ILE A 74 24.61 14.86 -15.19
N GLY A 75 25.14 14.07 -14.26
CA GLY A 75 26.58 13.98 -14.01
C GLY A 75 27.37 13.53 -15.24
N ALA A 76 26.91 12.48 -15.92
CA ALA A 76 27.51 12.02 -17.17
C ALA A 76 27.45 13.10 -18.28
N GLY A 77 26.31 13.80 -18.38
CA GLY A 77 26.15 14.92 -19.32
C GLY A 77 27.12 16.06 -19.04
N LEU A 78 27.28 16.44 -17.79
CA LEU A 78 28.23 17.49 -17.36
C LEU A 78 29.69 17.11 -17.64
N VAL A 79 30.07 15.85 -17.38
CA VAL A 79 31.39 15.34 -17.68
C VAL A 79 31.66 15.40 -19.20
N MET A 80 30.67 15.00 -20.01
CA MET A 80 30.82 15.05 -21.46
C MET A 80 30.91 16.48 -21.99
N ILE A 81 30.15 17.42 -21.43
CA ILE A 81 30.25 18.84 -21.76
C ILE A 81 31.66 19.38 -21.38
N ALA A 82 32.18 19.01 -20.21
CA ALA A 82 33.48 19.42 -19.75
C ALA A 82 34.59 18.89 -20.65
N VAL A 83 34.51 17.64 -21.12
CA VAL A 83 35.45 17.03 -22.04
C VAL A 83 35.37 17.71 -23.40
N ALA A 84 34.18 17.92 -23.95
CA ALA A 84 34.00 18.65 -25.20
C ALA A 84 34.56 20.09 -25.11
N PHE A 85 34.25 20.80 -24.03
CA PHE A 85 34.76 22.15 -23.78
C PHE A 85 36.29 22.17 -23.69
N HIS A 86 36.91 21.17 -23.04
CA HIS A 86 38.36 21.07 -22.95
C HIS A 86 39.01 20.93 -24.33
N TYR A 87 38.48 20.08 -25.19
CA TYR A 87 38.99 19.92 -26.57
C TYR A 87 38.82 21.21 -27.40
N TYR A 88 37.64 21.84 -27.34
CA TYR A 88 37.40 23.10 -28.04
C TYR A 88 38.21 24.26 -27.47
N LEU A 89 38.49 24.29 -26.16
CA LEU A 89 39.36 25.30 -25.56
C LEU A 89 40.77 25.22 -26.08
N ILE A 90 41.30 24.01 -26.28
CA ILE A 90 42.63 23.78 -26.88
C ILE A 90 42.66 24.35 -28.30
N ASP A 91 41.63 24.10 -29.10
CA ASP A 91 41.57 24.61 -30.49
C ASP A 91 41.41 26.13 -30.55
N ILE A 92 40.64 26.72 -29.64
CA ILE A 92 40.54 28.17 -29.51
C ILE A 92 41.87 28.79 -29.12
N ILE A 93 42.59 28.22 -28.14
CA ILE A 93 43.93 28.69 -27.73
C ILE A 93 44.90 28.59 -28.88
N ARG A 94 44.86 27.51 -29.68
CA ARG A 94 45.70 27.32 -30.86
C ARG A 94 45.41 28.39 -31.92
N SER A 95 44.14 28.66 -32.20
CA SER A 95 43.71 29.69 -33.15
C SER A 95 44.11 31.10 -32.72
N VAL A 96 43.88 31.44 -31.45
CA VAL A 96 44.30 32.73 -30.86
C VAL A 96 45.82 32.90 -30.94
N ARG A 97 46.60 31.85 -30.63
CA ARG A 97 48.06 31.87 -30.75
C ARG A 97 48.50 32.14 -32.19
N LEU A 98 47.88 31.56 -33.18
CA LEU A 98 48.14 31.81 -34.59
C LEU A 98 47.87 33.25 -34.99
N ILE A 99 46.72 33.81 -34.54
CA ILE A 99 46.37 35.23 -34.79
C ILE A 99 47.38 36.18 -34.13
N VAL A 100 47.79 35.90 -32.89
CA VAL A 100 48.79 36.73 -32.18
C VAL A 100 50.13 36.66 -32.87
N VAL A 101 50.57 35.50 -33.34
CA VAL A 101 51.84 35.33 -34.10
C VAL A 101 51.78 36.10 -35.41
N GLN A 102 50.67 36.05 -36.16
CA GLN A 102 50.49 36.85 -37.38
C GLN A 102 50.44 38.34 -37.11
N LEU A 103 49.79 38.79 -36.05
CA LEU A 103 49.73 40.20 -35.65
C LEU A 103 51.13 40.72 -35.28
N VAL A 104 51.92 39.94 -34.52
CA VAL A 104 53.28 40.29 -34.14
C VAL A 104 54.17 40.33 -35.38
N ALA A 105 54.03 39.41 -36.38
CA ALA A 105 54.77 39.45 -37.62
C ALA A 105 54.44 40.71 -38.42
N LEU A 106 53.16 41.10 -38.54
CA LEU A 106 52.73 42.33 -39.22
C LEU A 106 53.29 43.60 -38.55
N LEU A 107 53.35 43.63 -37.19
CA LEU A 107 53.89 44.75 -36.44
C LEU A 107 55.42 44.86 -36.54
N SER A 108 56.12 43.73 -36.75
CA SER A 108 57.60 43.71 -36.94
C SER A 108 58.00 44.15 -38.34
N GLU A 109 57.16 43.93 -39.36
CA GLU A 109 57.43 44.42 -40.72
C GLU A 109 57.30 45.94 -40.85
N THR A 110 56.62 46.63 -39.96
CA THR A 110 56.47 48.09 -40.01
C THR A 110 57.64 48.87 -39.40
N GLN A 111 58.67 48.20 -38.86
CA GLN A 111 59.84 48.86 -38.24
C GLN A 111 61.14 48.86 -38.97
N THR A 112 61.21 48.39 -40.20
CA THR A 112 62.43 48.49 -41.02
C THR A 112 62.31 49.60 -42.10
N PRO A 113 63.16 50.68 -42.10
CA PRO A 113 63.14 51.65 -43.15
C PRO A 113 63.83 51.07 -44.38
N ALA A 114 63.20 51.12 -45.56
CA ALA A 114 63.67 50.64 -46.83
C ALA A 114 64.85 51.45 -47.37
N PRO A 115 65.82 50.80 -47.96
CA PRO A 115 66.60 51.42 -49.06
C PRO A 115 65.91 51.16 -50.39
N ALA A 116 65.77 52.20 -51.21
CA ALA A 116 65.24 52.13 -52.54
C ALA A 116 66.16 51.30 -53.44
N ASP A 117 65.61 50.30 -54.12
CA ASP A 117 65.90 50.00 -55.49
C ASP A 117 64.81 49.11 -56.11
N ILE A 118 64.62 49.42 -57.40
CA ILE A 118 63.59 49.05 -58.34
C ILE A 118 63.68 47.53 -58.71
N ALA A 119 62.60 46.76 -58.50
CA ALA A 119 62.26 45.64 -59.42
C ALA A 119 60.86 45.07 -59.12
N ALA A 120 60.07 45.01 -60.19
CA ALA A 120 58.85 44.18 -60.48
C ALA A 120 57.88 43.70 -59.40
N PRO A 121 56.57 43.71 -59.65
CA PRO A 121 55.50 43.37 -58.68
C PRO A 121 55.43 41.84 -58.57
N SER A 122 56.02 41.34 -57.50
CA SER A 122 55.71 39.98 -57.03
C SER A 122 54.48 40.00 -56.14
N GLN A 123 53.59 39.19 -56.48
CA GLN A 123 52.34 38.84 -55.84
C GLN A 123 52.30 39.09 -54.29
N ILE A 124 51.53 40.08 -53.88
CA ILE A 124 51.15 40.27 -52.50
C ILE A 124 50.20 39.11 -52.16
N GLY A 125 50.69 38.18 -51.33
CA GLY A 125 49.91 37.11 -50.82
C GLY A 125 48.66 37.72 -50.16
N LYS A 126 47.49 37.31 -50.61
CA LYS A 126 46.21 37.59 -49.97
C LYS A 126 46.17 36.97 -48.55
N SER A 127 46.67 37.70 -47.55
CA SER A 127 46.45 37.37 -46.20
C SER A 127 45.13 38.06 -45.75
N GLY A 128 44.11 37.30 -45.53
CA GLY A 128 42.81 37.72 -45.09
C GLY A 128 41.72 37.41 -46.10
N ASP A 129 41.60 36.12 -46.42
CA ASP A 129 40.45 35.63 -47.17
C ASP A 129 39.18 35.90 -46.33
N PRO A 130 38.17 36.62 -46.85
CA PRO A 130 36.91 36.82 -46.14
C PRO A 130 36.19 35.51 -45.74
N THR A 131 36.64 34.37 -46.25
CA THR A 131 36.21 33.02 -45.84
C THR A 131 36.64 32.68 -44.41
N ASP A 132 37.87 33.07 -43.98
CA ASP A 132 38.36 32.74 -42.62
C ASP A 132 37.56 33.44 -41.51
N ILE A 133 37.15 34.70 -41.72
CA ILE A 133 36.33 35.44 -40.76
C ILE A 133 34.90 34.87 -40.68
N ARG A 134 34.41 34.45 -41.83
CA ARG A 134 33.08 33.84 -41.93
C ARG A 134 33.05 32.47 -41.24
N ASP A 135 34.06 31.65 -41.41
CA ASP A 135 34.17 30.32 -40.78
C ASP A 135 34.35 30.44 -39.26
N LEU A 136 35.12 31.44 -38.80
CA LEU A 136 35.22 31.73 -37.37
C LEU A 136 33.90 32.17 -36.78
N SER A 137 33.12 32.99 -37.48
CA SER A 137 31.78 33.43 -37.00
C SER A 137 30.79 32.27 -36.91
N TYR A 138 30.81 31.32 -37.87
CA TYR A 138 30.03 30.11 -37.79
C TYR A 138 30.46 29.20 -36.64
N ALA A 139 31.74 29.04 -36.40
CA ALA A 139 32.25 28.23 -35.29
C ALA A 139 31.80 28.81 -33.92
N ILE A 140 31.85 30.12 -33.77
CA ILE A 140 31.40 30.80 -32.56
C ILE A 140 29.85 30.64 -32.39
N ALA A 141 29.10 30.79 -33.47
CA ALA A 141 27.61 30.63 -33.40
C ALA A 141 27.20 29.20 -33.04
N VAL A 142 27.88 28.19 -33.59
CA VAL A 142 27.69 26.78 -33.26
C VAL A 142 28.06 26.52 -31.80
N LEU A 143 29.18 27.03 -31.32
CA LEU A 143 29.62 26.87 -29.92
C LEU A 143 28.64 27.50 -28.94
N LEU A 144 28.14 28.71 -29.20
CA LEU A 144 27.09 29.35 -28.43
C LEU A 144 25.80 28.55 -28.46
N GLY A 145 25.41 28.03 -29.63
CA GLY A 145 24.21 27.19 -29.77
C GLY A 145 24.31 25.91 -28.94
N VAL A 146 25.46 25.23 -28.98
CA VAL A 146 25.72 24.03 -28.16
C VAL A 146 25.71 24.37 -26.67
N LEU A 147 26.27 25.49 -26.25
CA LEU A 147 26.35 25.92 -24.86
C LEU A 147 24.94 26.26 -24.30
N VAL A 148 24.12 26.91 -25.13
CA VAL A 148 22.70 27.16 -24.80
C VAL A 148 21.90 25.85 -24.71
N ALA A 149 22.06 24.95 -25.69
CA ALA A 149 21.40 23.65 -25.66
C ALA A 149 21.86 22.80 -24.47
N ALA A 150 23.16 22.79 -24.19
CA ALA A 150 23.74 22.08 -23.07
C ALA A 150 23.27 22.60 -21.69
N SER A 151 22.94 23.87 -21.59
CA SER A 151 22.38 24.44 -20.36
C SER A 151 20.86 24.22 -20.25
N THR A 152 20.11 24.30 -21.34
CA THR A 152 18.64 24.20 -21.32
C THR A 152 18.15 22.81 -21.01
N VAL A 153 18.80 21.74 -21.51
CA VAL A 153 18.40 20.36 -21.29
C VAL A 153 18.47 19.95 -19.81
N PRO A 154 19.58 20.17 -19.08
CA PRO A 154 19.64 19.89 -17.64
C PRO A 154 18.59 20.68 -16.85
N PHE A 155 18.39 21.96 -17.15
CA PHE A 155 17.37 22.78 -16.48
C PHE A 155 15.96 22.26 -16.72
N ALA A 156 15.65 21.81 -17.93
CA ALA A 156 14.36 21.20 -18.25
C ALA A 156 14.16 19.89 -17.46
N LEU A 157 15.18 19.03 -17.40
CA LEU A 157 15.12 17.77 -16.63
C LEU A 157 15.00 18.01 -15.13
N ILE A 158 15.73 18.95 -14.56
CA ILE A 158 15.62 19.35 -13.15
C ILE A 158 14.22 19.89 -12.87
N ARG A 159 13.66 20.71 -13.75
CA ARG A 159 12.31 21.24 -13.60
C ARG A 159 11.25 20.14 -13.61
N VAL A 160 11.38 19.16 -14.52
CA VAL A 160 10.48 18.00 -14.57
C VAL A 160 10.59 17.19 -13.29
N TRP A 161 11.80 16.92 -12.81
CA TRP A 161 12.04 16.17 -11.59
C TRP A 161 11.51 16.88 -10.32
N ILE A 162 11.73 18.20 -10.19
CA ILE A 162 11.18 19.00 -9.10
C ILE A 162 9.66 18.99 -9.17
N ASN A 163 9.08 19.14 -10.36
CA ASN A 163 7.63 19.15 -10.55
C ASN A 163 7.00 17.80 -10.17
N ASP A 164 7.61 16.69 -10.57
CA ASP A 164 7.16 15.34 -10.16
C ASP A 164 7.21 15.15 -8.63
N ARG A 165 8.30 15.61 -7.98
CA ARG A 165 8.39 15.57 -6.51
C ARG A 165 7.36 16.46 -5.82
N THR A 166 7.11 17.66 -6.34
CA THR A 166 6.11 18.56 -5.74
C THR A 166 4.70 18.05 -5.91
N ILE A 167 4.38 17.41 -7.06
CA ILE A 167 3.09 16.77 -7.29
C ILE A 167 2.91 15.60 -6.30
N LYS A 168 3.88 14.71 -6.19
CA LYS A 168 3.83 13.59 -5.24
C LYS A 168 3.70 14.05 -3.78
N ALA A 169 4.43 15.09 -3.39
CA ALA A 169 4.31 15.65 -2.05
C ALA A 169 2.94 16.29 -1.81
N ALA A 170 2.37 16.98 -2.81
CA ALA A 170 1.04 17.56 -2.72
C ALA A 170 -0.05 16.48 -2.65
N GLU A 171 0.06 15.41 -3.44
CA GLU A 171 -0.85 14.24 -3.37
C GLU A 171 -0.79 13.58 -1.98
N GLN A 172 0.41 13.38 -1.43
CA GLN A 172 0.57 12.82 -0.08
C GLN A 172 -0.01 13.74 0.99
N GLY A 173 0.19 15.06 0.89
CA GLY A 173 -0.43 16.05 1.77
C GLY A 173 -1.95 15.97 1.72
N LEU A 174 -2.52 15.89 0.52
CA LEU A 174 -3.97 15.79 0.32
C LEU A 174 -4.56 14.50 0.92
N ILE A 175 -3.86 13.36 0.81
CA ILE A 175 -4.30 12.09 1.43
C ILE A 175 -4.28 12.24 2.95
N THR A 176 -3.20 12.77 3.52
CA THR A 176 -3.09 13.02 4.97
C THR A 176 -4.20 13.92 5.48
N ASP A 177 -4.51 15.01 4.77
CA ASP A 177 -5.60 15.93 5.13
C ASP A 177 -6.99 15.24 5.08
N ARG A 178 -7.20 14.36 4.10
CA ARG A 178 -8.43 13.55 4.01
C ARG A 178 -8.56 12.56 5.15
N ILE A 179 -7.47 11.89 5.54
CA ILE A 179 -7.46 10.99 6.71
C ILE A 179 -7.78 11.79 7.97
N ASN A 180 -7.12 12.91 8.21
CA ASN A 180 -7.37 13.76 9.37
C ASN A 180 -8.82 14.28 9.41
N SER A 181 -9.37 14.66 8.27
CA SER A 181 -10.78 15.08 8.16
C SER A 181 -11.73 13.94 8.49
N ALA A 182 -11.46 12.73 8.00
CA ALA A 182 -12.26 11.55 8.32
C ALA A 182 -12.15 11.18 9.80
N VAL A 183 -10.93 11.17 10.37
CA VAL A 183 -10.72 10.92 11.82
C VAL A 183 -11.47 11.94 12.67
N THR A 184 -11.44 13.21 12.31
CA THR A 184 -12.23 14.25 12.96
C THR A 184 -13.73 13.93 12.88
N GLY A 185 -14.19 13.44 11.71
CA GLY A 185 -15.57 13.02 11.50
C GLY A 185 -16.02 11.87 12.41
N LEU A 186 -15.10 10.93 12.75
CA LEU A 186 -15.41 9.84 13.69
C LEU A 186 -15.72 10.33 15.11
N GLY A 187 -15.19 11.48 15.52
CA GLY A 187 -15.42 12.08 16.84
C GLY A 187 -16.62 13.02 16.92
N VAL A 188 -17.34 13.27 15.81
CA VAL A 188 -18.40 14.28 15.79
C VAL A 188 -19.61 13.84 16.61
N GLU A 189 -20.08 14.77 17.43
CA GLU A 189 -21.27 14.64 18.26
C GLU A 189 -22.34 15.66 17.82
N LYS A 190 -23.60 15.39 18.18
CA LYS A 190 -24.72 16.32 17.97
C LYS A 190 -25.49 16.52 19.27
N THR A 191 -25.91 17.74 19.54
CA THR A 191 -26.77 18.05 20.65
C THR A 191 -28.23 17.76 20.26
N VAL A 192 -28.88 16.88 20.98
CA VAL A 192 -30.29 16.51 20.81
C VAL A 192 -31.08 17.14 21.94
N LYS A 193 -32.06 17.96 21.61
CA LYS A 193 -33.01 18.54 22.59
C LYS A 193 -34.21 17.62 22.70
N GLN A 194 -34.44 17.07 23.88
CA GLN A 194 -35.64 16.30 24.21
C GLN A 194 -36.54 17.11 25.12
N THR A 195 -37.75 17.37 24.65
CA THR A 195 -38.76 18.04 25.50
C THR A 195 -39.69 16.99 26.09
N ALA A 196 -39.64 16.85 27.39
CA ALA A 196 -40.54 15.96 28.13
C ALA A 196 -42.00 16.48 28.09
N PRO A 197 -43.01 15.61 28.36
CA PRO A 197 -44.40 16.00 28.35
C PRO A 197 -44.75 17.11 29.36
N ASP A 198 -43.91 17.31 30.38
CA ASP A 198 -44.04 18.36 31.41
C ASP A 198 -43.47 19.71 30.96
N GLY A 199 -42.95 19.82 29.70
CA GLY A 199 -42.35 21.02 29.14
C GLY A 199 -40.89 21.24 29.50
N THR A 200 -40.26 20.35 30.28
CA THR A 200 -38.83 20.42 30.57
C THR A 200 -38.01 20.00 29.32
N THR A 201 -37.05 20.82 28.96
CA THR A 201 -36.17 20.50 27.83
C THR A 201 -34.79 20.07 28.36
N THR A 202 -34.40 18.86 28.06
CA THR A 202 -33.05 18.34 28.35
C THR A 202 -32.22 18.35 27.05
N GLU A 203 -30.99 18.80 27.16
CA GLU A 203 -30.01 18.72 26.07
C GLU A 203 -29.09 17.54 26.31
N ASN A 204 -29.08 16.57 25.43
CA ASN A 204 -28.18 15.43 25.46
C ASN A 204 -27.20 15.50 24.27
N THR A 205 -25.96 15.11 24.52
CA THR A 205 -24.94 14.99 23.47
C THR A 205 -24.90 13.54 23.02
N ASP A 206 -25.20 13.31 21.75
CA ASP A 206 -25.19 12.00 21.11
C ASP A 206 -24.21 11.94 19.93
N ALA A 207 -23.77 10.74 19.56
CA ALA A 207 -22.97 10.51 18.37
C ALA A 207 -23.70 10.99 17.10
N ASN A 208 -23.06 11.79 16.27
CA ASN A 208 -23.59 12.15 14.96
C ASN A 208 -23.35 11.02 13.96
N LEU A 209 -24.28 10.05 13.92
CA LEU A 209 -24.12 8.82 13.12
C LEU A 209 -23.96 9.09 11.65
N GLU A 210 -24.62 10.11 11.09
CA GLU A 210 -24.53 10.45 9.66
C GLU A 210 -23.11 10.86 9.29
N VAL A 211 -22.48 11.70 10.11
CA VAL A 211 -21.11 12.15 9.90
C VAL A 211 -20.10 11.01 10.15
N ARG A 212 -20.30 10.24 11.22
CA ARG A 212 -19.44 9.10 11.57
C ARG A 212 -19.45 8.01 10.48
N LEU A 213 -20.62 7.68 9.93
CA LEU A 213 -20.75 6.75 8.81
C LEU A 213 -20.02 7.28 7.56
N GLY A 214 -20.19 8.57 7.24
CA GLY A 214 -19.46 9.21 6.15
C GLY A 214 -17.93 9.12 6.35
N ALA A 215 -17.46 9.30 7.58
CA ALA A 215 -16.06 9.19 7.94
C ALA A 215 -15.51 7.75 7.76
N VAL A 216 -16.26 6.74 8.24
CA VAL A 216 -15.89 5.32 8.07
C VAL A 216 -15.74 4.96 6.59
N TYR A 217 -16.70 5.33 5.75
CA TYR A 217 -16.62 5.03 4.31
C TYR A 217 -15.59 5.88 3.56
N ALA A 218 -15.27 7.09 4.04
CA ALA A 218 -14.15 7.86 3.52
C ALA A 218 -12.80 7.17 3.82
N LEU A 219 -12.63 6.64 5.04
CA LEU A 219 -11.46 5.85 5.42
C LEU A 219 -11.35 4.56 4.60
N GLU A 220 -12.47 3.86 4.36
CA GLU A 220 -12.48 2.69 3.47
C GLU A 220 -11.90 3.01 2.11
N ARG A 221 -12.41 4.07 1.47
CA ARG A 221 -11.94 4.48 0.13
C ARG A 221 -10.45 4.82 0.13
N LEU A 222 -9.99 5.58 1.12
CA LEU A 222 -8.57 5.94 1.25
C LEU A 222 -7.70 4.70 1.45
N SER A 223 -8.15 3.74 2.24
CA SER A 223 -7.49 2.46 2.46
C SER A 223 -7.38 1.63 1.17
N GLN A 224 -8.40 1.66 0.31
CA GLN A 224 -8.39 0.99 -0.99
C GLN A 224 -7.41 1.67 -1.96
N ASP A 225 -7.35 2.99 -1.96
CA ASP A 225 -6.55 3.79 -2.90
C ASP A 225 -5.05 3.85 -2.52
N SER A 226 -4.69 3.66 -1.23
CA SER A 226 -3.32 3.81 -0.73
C SER A 226 -2.83 2.60 0.05
N ASP A 227 -1.86 1.87 -0.49
CA ASP A 227 -1.18 0.78 0.21
C ASP A 227 -0.37 1.27 1.42
N ARG A 228 0.17 2.47 1.31
CA ARG A 228 0.97 3.09 2.36
C ARG A 228 0.16 3.37 3.61
N ASP A 229 -1.06 3.88 3.43
CA ASP A 229 -1.88 4.39 4.53
C ASP A 229 -2.90 3.34 5.02
N HIS A 230 -3.03 2.21 4.29
CA HIS A 230 -3.98 1.13 4.59
C HIS A 230 -3.89 0.63 6.03
N ILE A 231 -2.68 0.27 6.48
CA ILE A 231 -2.46 -0.28 7.83
C ILE A 231 -2.88 0.73 8.90
N GLN A 232 -2.45 1.98 8.77
CA GLN A 232 -2.82 3.04 9.71
C GLN A 232 -4.35 3.25 9.78
N ILE A 233 -5.04 3.13 8.64
CA ILE A 233 -6.50 3.25 8.59
C ILE A 233 -7.16 2.07 9.31
N MET A 234 -6.65 0.84 9.13
CA MET A 234 -7.16 -0.33 9.86
C MET A 234 -6.92 -0.20 11.37
N GLU A 235 -5.77 0.30 11.80
CA GLU A 235 -5.49 0.62 13.20
C GLU A 235 -6.50 1.62 13.77
N ILE A 236 -6.80 2.69 13.02
CA ILE A 236 -7.76 3.71 13.41
C ILE A 236 -9.16 3.11 13.58
N LEU A 237 -9.62 2.28 12.62
CA LEU A 237 -10.93 1.66 12.68
C LEU A 237 -11.03 0.65 13.83
N CYS A 238 -10.01 -0.16 14.07
CA CYS A 238 -9.95 -1.07 15.21
C CYS A 238 -10.00 -0.32 16.55
N ALA A 239 -9.18 0.73 16.69
CA ALA A 239 -9.18 1.58 17.88
C ALA A 239 -10.54 2.28 18.08
N TYR A 240 -11.17 2.74 17.00
CA TYR A 240 -12.49 3.34 17.03
C TYR A 240 -13.53 2.38 17.58
N ILE A 241 -13.55 1.12 17.14
CA ILE A 241 -14.47 0.09 17.62
C ILE A 241 -14.25 -0.14 19.12
N ARG A 242 -13.02 -0.43 19.55
CA ARG A 242 -12.68 -0.69 20.95
C ARG A 242 -13.05 0.47 21.87
N THR A 243 -12.82 1.71 21.44
CA THR A 243 -13.12 2.90 22.25
C THR A 243 -14.62 3.19 22.33
N ASN A 244 -15.38 2.94 21.25
CA ASN A 244 -16.80 3.30 21.17
C ASN A 244 -17.76 2.13 21.46
N ALA A 245 -17.25 0.91 21.55
CA ALA A 245 -17.96 -0.30 21.91
C ALA A 245 -17.08 -1.17 22.84
N PRO A 246 -16.63 -0.66 24.00
CA PRO A 246 -15.88 -1.48 24.94
C PRO A 246 -16.81 -2.51 25.61
N TRP A 247 -16.30 -3.72 25.84
CA TRP A 247 -16.99 -4.71 26.65
C TRP A 247 -16.30 -4.85 28.02
N ASP A 248 -17.13 -4.78 29.05
CA ASP A 248 -16.72 -5.04 30.42
C ASP A 248 -17.55 -6.23 30.96
N LYS A 249 -16.90 -7.36 31.12
CA LYS A 249 -17.49 -8.62 31.56
C LYS A 249 -18.07 -8.51 32.97
N ASP A 250 -17.48 -7.70 33.84
CA ASP A 250 -17.88 -7.58 35.26
C ASP A 250 -19.16 -6.76 35.42
N THR A 251 -19.46 -5.85 34.50
CA THR A 251 -20.65 -5.03 34.49
C THR A 251 -21.72 -5.51 33.51
N ASP A 252 -21.40 -6.53 32.69
CA ASP A 252 -22.33 -7.05 31.69
C ASP A 252 -23.52 -7.78 32.35
N VAL A 253 -24.72 -7.40 31.94
CA VAL A 253 -25.96 -8.07 32.37
C VAL A 253 -26.23 -9.21 31.40
N PRO A 254 -26.17 -10.48 31.85
CA PRO A 254 -26.47 -11.61 30.98
C PRO A 254 -27.86 -11.46 30.36
N TRP A 255 -27.97 -11.71 29.06
CA TRP A 255 -29.24 -11.70 28.38
C TRP A 255 -30.22 -12.73 29.01
N ASP A 256 -31.33 -12.26 29.55
CA ASP A 256 -32.36 -13.13 30.11
C ASP A 256 -33.39 -13.52 29.04
N PRO A 257 -33.51 -14.80 28.71
CA PRO A 257 -34.49 -15.30 27.74
C PRO A 257 -35.93 -15.10 28.18
N LYS A 258 -36.18 -14.89 29.49
CA LYS A 258 -37.54 -14.65 30.04
C LYS A 258 -37.99 -13.21 29.86
N THR A 259 -37.03 -12.29 29.72
CA THR A 259 -37.26 -10.89 29.46
C THR A 259 -36.48 -10.45 28.23
N PRO A 260 -36.82 -10.99 27.02
CA PRO A 260 -36.08 -10.65 25.84
C PRO A 260 -36.30 -9.18 25.49
N GLY A 261 -35.41 -8.33 25.95
CA GLY A 261 -35.31 -6.99 25.40
C GLY A 261 -34.92 -7.11 23.89
N PRO A 262 -35.24 -6.12 23.07
CA PRO A 262 -34.78 -6.14 21.70
C PRO A 262 -33.24 -6.24 21.71
N ILE A 263 -32.73 -7.30 21.09
CA ILE A 263 -31.26 -7.44 20.89
C ILE A 263 -30.86 -6.30 19.98
N LYS A 264 -30.26 -5.31 20.58
CA LYS A 264 -29.75 -4.17 19.84
C LYS A 264 -28.36 -4.58 19.36
N GLY A 265 -28.23 -4.80 18.08
CA GLY A 265 -26.91 -4.95 17.44
C GLY A 265 -26.03 -3.73 17.72
N PRO A 266 -24.75 -3.76 17.32
CA PRO A 266 -23.86 -2.63 17.50
C PRO A 266 -24.45 -1.36 16.90
N ARG A 267 -24.06 -0.23 17.43
CA ARG A 267 -24.39 1.07 16.84
C ARG A 267 -23.99 1.08 15.35
N ALA A 268 -24.76 1.74 14.49
CA ALA A 268 -24.60 1.65 13.03
C ALA A 268 -23.19 2.00 12.53
N ASP A 269 -22.51 2.94 13.17
CA ASP A 269 -21.14 3.31 12.84
C ASP A 269 -20.10 2.21 13.21
N ILE A 270 -20.33 1.51 14.32
CA ILE A 270 -19.53 0.35 14.72
C ILE A 270 -19.74 -0.81 13.74
N GLN A 271 -21.00 -1.11 13.38
CA GLN A 271 -21.31 -2.12 12.37
C GLN A 271 -20.68 -1.78 11.01
N ALA A 272 -20.71 -0.52 10.59
CA ALA A 272 -20.08 -0.08 9.36
C ALA A 272 -18.56 -0.27 9.40
N ALA A 273 -17.91 0.08 10.52
CA ALA A 273 -16.46 -0.13 10.68
C ALA A 273 -16.10 -1.62 10.62
N LEU A 274 -16.86 -2.50 11.29
CA LEU A 274 -16.69 -3.95 11.22
C LEU A 274 -16.87 -4.48 9.79
N THR A 275 -17.87 -3.96 9.08
CA THR A 275 -18.13 -4.34 7.68
C THR A 275 -16.96 -3.94 6.77
N VAL A 276 -16.43 -2.73 6.93
CA VAL A 276 -15.27 -2.23 6.17
C VAL A 276 -14.04 -3.09 6.44
N ILE A 277 -13.77 -3.39 7.72
CA ILE A 277 -12.67 -4.28 8.11
C ILE A 277 -12.88 -5.67 7.53
N GLY A 278 -14.08 -6.24 7.61
CA GLY A 278 -14.37 -7.60 7.14
C GLY A 278 -14.27 -7.78 5.63
N ARG A 279 -14.57 -6.75 4.82
CA ARG A 279 -14.60 -6.83 3.36
C ARG A 279 -13.35 -6.25 2.67
N ARG A 280 -12.22 -6.19 3.37
CA ARG A 280 -10.95 -5.75 2.79
C ARG A 280 -10.60 -6.57 1.55
N TRP A 281 -9.99 -5.93 0.56
CA TRP A 281 -9.56 -6.62 -0.64
C TRP A 281 -8.43 -7.63 -0.37
N PRO A 282 -8.34 -8.73 -1.13
CA PRO A 282 -7.33 -9.77 -0.91
C PRO A 282 -5.88 -9.27 -0.99
N ASP A 283 -5.59 -8.28 -1.83
CA ASP A 283 -4.28 -7.63 -1.95
C ASP A 283 -3.93 -6.83 -0.69
N LYS A 284 -4.91 -6.19 -0.05
CA LYS A 284 -4.73 -5.47 1.22
C LYS A 284 -4.48 -6.44 2.38
N ILE A 285 -5.20 -7.56 2.43
CA ILE A 285 -4.95 -8.64 3.40
C ILE A 285 -3.55 -9.24 3.21
N ALA A 286 -3.11 -9.40 1.95
CA ALA A 286 -1.75 -9.84 1.66
C ALA A 286 -0.68 -8.83 2.12
N LEU A 287 -0.94 -7.54 1.93
CA LEU A 287 -0.08 -6.46 2.43
C LEU A 287 0.02 -6.47 3.97
N GLU A 288 -1.10 -6.62 4.68
CA GLU A 288 -1.16 -6.74 6.13
C GLU A 288 -0.29 -7.89 6.63
N ARG A 289 -0.43 -9.06 6.01
CA ARG A 289 0.35 -10.26 6.33
C ARG A 289 1.86 -10.05 6.08
N ASP A 290 2.22 -9.42 4.96
CA ASP A 290 3.62 -9.08 4.64
C ASP A 290 4.25 -8.14 5.66
N LYS A 291 3.47 -7.21 6.18
CA LYS A 291 3.87 -6.25 7.21
C LYS A 291 3.76 -6.78 8.65
N GLY A 292 3.19 -7.95 8.84
CA GLY A 292 2.94 -8.53 10.17
C GLY A 292 1.89 -7.76 10.96
N PHE A 293 0.98 -7.07 10.27
CA PHE A 293 -0.13 -6.34 10.90
C PHE A 293 -1.25 -7.31 11.31
N VAL A 294 -1.83 -7.06 12.47
CA VAL A 294 -2.94 -7.82 13.02
C VAL A 294 -4.07 -6.86 13.41
N LEU A 295 -5.30 -7.24 13.09
CA LEU A 295 -6.50 -6.51 13.54
C LEU A 295 -6.67 -6.66 15.05
N ASP A 296 -6.57 -5.58 15.79
CA ASP A 296 -6.78 -5.57 17.25
C ASP A 296 -8.19 -5.13 17.59
N LEU A 297 -9.06 -6.11 17.86
CA LEU A 297 -10.45 -5.94 18.23
C LEU A 297 -10.76 -6.51 19.64
N ARG A 298 -9.74 -6.57 20.49
CA ARG A 298 -9.85 -7.05 21.87
C ARG A 298 -10.79 -6.18 22.70
N ASP A 299 -11.39 -6.77 23.73
CA ASP A 299 -12.27 -6.08 24.69
C ASP A 299 -13.46 -5.35 24.02
N ALA A 300 -13.90 -5.80 22.83
CA ALA A 300 -14.95 -5.14 22.09
C ALA A 300 -16.34 -5.78 22.33
N ASP A 301 -17.35 -4.95 22.49
CA ASP A 301 -18.77 -5.37 22.53
C ASP A 301 -19.31 -5.47 21.09
N LEU A 302 -19.32 -6.69 20.58
CA LEU A 302 -19.75 -7.05 19.23
C LEU A 302 -21.10 -7.81 19.27
N ARG A 303 -21.89 -7.63 20.32
CA ARG A 303 -23.19 -8.27 20.46
C ARG A 303 -24.10 -7.98 19.28
N GLY A 304 -24.67 -9.04 18.69
CA GLY A 304 -25.55 -8.93 17.52
C GLY A 304 -24.89 -8.37 16.27
N ALA A 305 -23.56 -8.28 16.21
CA ALA A 305 -22.84 -7.82 15.01
C ALA A 305 -23.06 -8.79 13.84
N ASP A 306 -23.22 -8.24 12.65
CA ASP A 306 -23.20 -8.99 11.40
C ASP A 306 -21.77 -8.94 10.81
N LEU A 307 -21.09 -10.09 10.88
CA LEU A 307 -19.73 -10.30 10.37
C LEU A 307 -19.72 -11.30 9.21
N GLN A 308 -20.90 -11.57 8.65
CA GLN A 308 -21.07 -12.53 7.58
C GLN A 308 -20.15 -12.24 6.40
N ASP A 309 -19.53 -13.30 5.85
CA ASP A 309 -18.57 -13.26 4.74
C ASP A 309 -17.29 -12.44 5.02
N GLY A 310 -17.09 -11.95 6.25
CA GLY A 310 -15.94 -11.15 6.63
C GLY A 310 -14.65 -11.96 6.73
N ASP A 311 -13.54 -11.33 6.41
CA ASP A 311 -12.19 -11.88 6.63
C ASP A 311 -11.57 -11.25 7.89
N PHE A 312 -11.40 -12.08 8.92
CA PHE A 312 -10.78 -11.74 10.20
C PHE A 312 -9.68 -12.73 10.54
N GLU A 313 -8.97 -13.22 9.51
CA GLU A 313 -7.85 -14.12 9.69
C GLU A 313 -6.79 -13.49 10.59
N GLN A 314 -6.35 -14.25 11.63
CA GLN A 314 -5.37 -13.83 12.63
C GLN A 314 -5.75 -12.61 13.49
N ALA A 315 -7.01 -12.14 13.44
CA ALA A 315 -7.46 -11.02 14.27
C ALA A 315 -7.44 -11.36 15.77
N TRP A 316 -7.14 -10.39 16.59
CA TRP A 316 -7.24 -10.49 18.04
C TRP A 316 -8.64 -10.09 18.51
N PHE A 317 -9.36 -11.07 19.05
CA PHE A 317 -10.67 -10.94 19.65
C PHE A 317 -10.68 -11.39 21.10
N TYR A 318 -9.49 -11.49 21.72
CA TYR A 318 -9.37 -11.81 23.12
C TYR A 318 -10.37 -11.00 23.97
N HIS A 319 -11.09 -11.69 24.87
CA HIS A 319 -12.02 -11.03 25.78
C HIS A 319 -13.04 -10.12 25.05
N SER A 320 -13.65 -10.58 23.94
CA SER A 320 -14.67 -9.82 23.17
C SER A 320 -16.01 -10.51 23.22
N ASN A 321 -17.09 -9.73 23.13
CA ASN A 321 -18.45 -10.24 23.24
C ASN A 321 -19.17 -10.36 21.90
N PHE A 322 -19.27 -11.58 21.38
CA PHE A 322 -20.02 -11.93 20.18
C PHE A 322 -21.42 -12.51 20.44
N GLN A 323 -21.98 -12.29 21.62
CA GLN A 323 -23.31 -12.83 21.93
C GLN A 323 -24.30 -12.45 20.82
N LEU A 324 -24.97 -13.47 20.24
CA LEU A 324 -25.96 -13.30 19.17
C LEU A 324 -25.39 -12.79 17.82
N ALA A 325 -24.08 -12.63 17.69
CA ALA A 325 -23.46 -12.21 16.43
C ALA A 325 -23.70 -13.25 15.30
N VAL A 326 -23.72 -12.76 14.07
CA VAL A 326 -23.81 -13.57 12.85
C VAL A 326 -22.42 -13.74 12.25
N LEU A 327 -21.89 -14.95 12.34
CA LEU A 327 -20.54 -15.32 11.87
C LEU A 327 -20.59 -16.26 10.65
N SER A 328 -21.67 -16.20 9.87
CA SER A 328 -21.83 -17.08 8.71
C SER A 328 -20.76 -16.84 7.68
N ARG A 329 -20.02 -17.87 7.30
CA ARG A 329 -18.93 -17.86 6.31
C ARG A 329 -17.76 -16.94 6.65
N THR A 330 -17.70 -16.45 7.89
CA THR A 330 -16.61 -15.62 8.40
C THR A 330 -15.30 -16.41 8.45
N ASN A 331 -14.20 -15.79 8.05
CA ASN A 331 -12.85 -16.35 8.18
C ASN A 331 -12.23 -15.95 9.52
N LEU A 332 -12.13 -16.91 10.45
CA LEU A 332 -11.52 -16.75 11.77
C LEU A 332 -10.28 -17.64 11.95
N LYS A 333 -9.62 -18.03 10.85
CA LYS A 333 -8.41 -18.85 10.91
C LYS A 333 -7.28 -18.11 11.63
N GLY A 334 -6.69 -18.77 12.61
CA GLY A 334 -5.64 -18.19 13.43
C GLY A 334 -6.07 -17.00 14.29
N ALA A 335 -7.36 -16.70 14.37
CA ALA A 335 -7.86 -15.66 15.26
C ALA A 335 -7.71 -16.09 16.73
N ASP A 336 -7.42 -15.12 17.59
CA ASP A 336 -7.38 -15.26 19.03
C ASP A 336 -8.78 -14.93 19.60
N LEU A 337 -9.50 -15.95 20.04
CA LEU A 337 -10.83 -15.86 20.63
C LEU A 337 -10.79 -16.28 22.12
N ASP A 338 -9.62 -16.33 22.74
CA ASP A 338 -9.49 -16.66 24.16
C ASP A 338 -10.39 -15.73 25.02
N GLU A 339 -11.08 -16.31 25.98
CA GLU A 339 -12.09 -15.67 26.82
C GLU A 339 -13.25 -14.97 26.06
N ALA A 340 -13.37 -15.13 24.74
CA ALA A 340 -14.47 -14.53 23.98
C ALA A 340 -15.82 -15.17 24.28
N ASN A 341 -16.89 -14.37 24.27
CA ASN A 341 -18.26 -14.83 24.48
C ASN A 341 -19.01 -15.00 23.15
N LEU A 342 -19.11 -16.24 22.66
CA LEU A 342 -19.89 -16.59 21.47
C LEU A 342 -21.29 -17.16 21.83
N SER A 343 -21.81 -16.87 23.02
CA SER A 343 -23.11 -17.36 23.42
C SER A 343 -24.20 -16.96 22.42
N ARG A 344 -24.98 -17.97 21.94
CA ARG A 344 -26.05 -17.79 20.95
C ARG A 344 -25.60 -17.22 19.60
N ALA A 345 -24.31 -17.08 19.35
CA ALA A 345 -23.80 -16.71 18.04
C ALA A 345 -24.20 -17.73 16.97
N TYR A 346 -24.28 -17.27 15.74
CA TYR A 346 -24.63 -18.13 14.60
C TYR A 346 -23.40 -18.39 13.73
N LEU A 347 -22.91 -19.63 13.79
CA LEU A 347 -21.71 -20.10 13.10
C LEU A 347 -22.13 -21.07 11.99
N ASN A 348 -22.38 -20.57 10.80
CA ASN A 348 -22.68 -21.38 9.63
C ASN A 348 -21.50 -21.29 8.63
N LYS A 349 -20.81 -22.40 8.38
CA LYS A 349 -19.63 -22.45 7.52
C LYS A 349 -18.52 -21.48 7.97
N THR A 350 -18.48 -21.17 9.25
CA THR A 350 -17.41 -20.37 9.85
C THR A 350 -16.10 -21.13 9.74
N ARG A 351 -15.03 -20.45 9.36
CA ARG A 351 -13.75 -21.08 9.07
C ARG A 351 -12.78 -20.88 10.23
N PHE A 352 -12.40 -21.99 10.84
CA PHE A 352 -11.37 -22.08 11.85
C PHE A 352 -10.19 -22.92 11.35
N ASP A 353 -9.06 -22.89 12.05
CA ASP A 353 -7.94 -23.78 11.80
C ASP A 353 -7.20 -24.16 13.10
N ALA A 354 -6.08 -24.85 12.99
CA ALA A 354 -5.29 -25.31 14.12
C ALA A 354 -4.60 -24.18 14.92
N LYS A 355 -4.58 -22.98 14.39
CA LYS A 355 -4.00 -21.79 15.03
C LYS A 355 -5.06 -20.90 15.69
N THR A 356 -6.35 -21.18 15.43
CA THR A 356 -7.43 -20.45 16.09
C THR A 356 -7.45 -20.79 17.56
N ASP A 357 -7.29 -19.80 18.42
CA ASP A 357 -7.36 -19.98 19.85
C ASP A 357 -8.83 -19.91 20.31
N LEU A 358 -9.29 -20.97 20.99
CA LEU A 358 -10.62 -21.10 21.55
C LEU A 358 -10.55 -21.38 23.07
N GLU A 359 -9.42 -21.12 23.73
CA GLU A 359 -9.28 -21.30 25.16
C GLU A 359 -10.31 -20.43 25.89
N ASP A 360 -10.94 -20.96 26.90
CA ASP A 360 -12.00 -20.31 27.69
C ASP A 360 -13.12 -19.58 26.89
N THR A 361 -13.18 -19.79 25.57
CA THR A 361 -14.28 -19.28 24.73
C THR A 361 -15.61 -19.89 25.18
N THR A 362 -16.61 -19.05 25.43
CA THR A 362 -17.97 -19.48 25.79
C THR A 362 -18.85 -19.65 24.57
N PHE A 363 -19.49 -20.85 24.43
CA PHE A 363 -20.41 -21.17 23.34
C PHE A 363 -21.83 -21.46 23.82
N ASP A 364 -22.26 -20.93 24.97
CA ASP A 364 -23.58 -21.26 25.51
C ASP A 364 -24.70 -20.99 24.49
N LYS A 365 -25.40 -22.07 24.15
CA LYS A 365 -26.50 -22.07 23.16
C LYS A 365 -26.13 -21.52 21.78
N ALA A 366 -24.84 -21.55 21.39
CA ALA A 366 -24.39 -21.20 20.05
C ALA A 366 -24.99 -22.13 18.99
N ARG A 367 -25.31 -21.60 17.83
CA ARG A 367 -25.91 -22.31 16.69
C ARG A 367 -24.82 -22.59 15.67
N VAL A 368 -24.50 -23.85 15.49
CA VAL A 368 -23.40 -24.28 14.61
C VAL A 368 -23.95 -25.11 13.45
N PHE A 369 -23.63 -24.77 12.23
CA PHE A 369 -24.07 -25.48 11.05
C PHE A 369 -22.97 -25.54 10.00
N ASN A 370 -22.67 -26.72 9.47
CA ASN A 370 -21.63 -26.94 8.44
C ASN A 370 -20.26 -26.34 8.80
N THR A 371 -19.86 -26.36 10.07
CA THR A 371 -18.61 -25.76 10.55
C THR A 371 -17.61 -26.86 10.90
N ASP A 372 -16.37 -26.69 10.48
CA ASP A 372 -15.30 -27.67 10.70
C ASP A 372 -14.44 -27.27 11.91
N PHE A 373 -14.55 -28.05 13.00
CA PHE A 373 -13.71 -27.95 14.19
C PHE A 373 -12.60 -29.00 14.23
N SER A 374 -12.45 -29.84 13.20
CA SER A 374 -11.57 -31.02 13.23
C SER A 374 -10.11 -30.73 13.57
N LYS A 375 -9.66 -29.50 13.36
CA LYS A 375 -8.29 -29.05 13.61
C LYS A 375 -8.16 -28.06 14.78
N THR A 376 -9.25 -27.74 15.47
CA THR A 376 -9.25 -26.73 16.54
C THR A 376 -9.00 -27.38 17.90
N SER A 377 -8.73 -26.54 18.90
CA SER A 377 -8.57 -26.91 20.31
C SER A 377 -9.90 -26.99 21.09
N VAL A 378 -11.07 -27.01 20.39
CA VAL A 378 -12.38 -27.07 21.08
C VAL A 378 -12.49 -28.26 22.00
N THR A 379 -13.04 -28.05 23.19
CA THR A 379 -13.19 -29.08 24.25
C THR A 379 -14.57 -29.72 24.23
N GLN A 380 -14.69 -30.91 24.85
CA GLN A 380 -15.97 -31.59 25.00
C GLN A 380 -16.99 -30.75 25.78
N LYS A 381 -16.53 -29.96 26.76
CA LYS A 381 -17.38 -29.03 27.51
C LYS A 381 -17.97 -27.97 26.59
N GLN A 382 -17.16 -27.33 25.75
CA GLN A 382 -17.62 -26.32 24.80
C GLN A 382 -18.60 -26.91 23.78
N LEU A 383 -18.32 -28.12 23.24
CA LEU A 383 -19.25 -28.82 22.33
C LEU A 383 -20.60 -29.08 22.98
N SER A 384 -20.64 -29.43 24.26
CA SER A 384 -21.91 -29.68 24.98
C SER A 384 -22.77 -28.43 25.15
N GLN A 385 -22.20 -27.26 25.06
CA GLN A 385 -22.90 -25.96 25.15
C GLN A 385 -23.57 -25.55 23.84
N MET A 386 -23.11 -26.07 22.68
CA MET A 386 -23.58 -25.71 21.35
C MET A 386 -24.74 -26.57 20.90
N PHE A 387 -25.54 -26.07 19.96
CA PHE A 387 -26.43 -26.89 19.15
C PHE A 387 -25.93 -26.94 17.72
N ALA A 388 -25.63 -28.14 17.22
CA ALA A 388 -25.03 -28.26 15.90
C ALA A 388 -25.80 -29.16 14.93
N GLY A 389 -25.70 -28.84 13.66
CA GLY A 389 -26.19 -29.62 12.53
C GLY A 389 -25.18 -30.66 12.03
N GLY A 390 -25.68 -31.58 11.16
CA GLY A 390 -25.00 -32.81 10.77
C GLY A 390 -23.57 -32.72 10.21
N ASP A 391 -23.31 -31.77 9.34
CA ASP A 391 -22.01 -31.65 8.65
C ASP A 391 -20.91 -30.96 9.48
N THR A 392 -21.15 -30.78 10.78
CA THR A 392 -20.16 -30.24 11.70
C THR A 392 -19.12 -31.29 12.05
N SER A 393 -17.86 -31.07 11.68
CA SER A 393 -16.73 -31.96 11.93
C SER A 393 -16.08 -31.66 13.29
N LEU A 394 -15.64 -32.69 13.98
CA LEU A 394 -15.05 -32.61 15.33
C LEU A 394 -13.59 -33.05 15.34
N PRO A 395 -12.79 -32.57 16.31
CA PRO A 395 -11.45 -33.06 16.56
C PRO A 395 -11.44 -34.58 16.89
N PRO A 396 -10.36 -35.31 16.56
CA PRO A 396 -10.20 -36.72 16.95
C PRO A 396 -10.33 -36.89 18.46
N GLY A 397 -11.08 -37.91 18.90
CA GLY A 397 -11.26 -38.25 20.31
C GLY A 397 -12.40 -37.53 21.02
N LEU A 398 -13.03 -36.54 20.40
CA LEU A 398 -14.25 -35.93 20.93
C LEU A 398 -15.51 -36.61 20.36
N SER A 399 -16.57 -36.66 21.15
CA SER A 399 -17.83 -37.26 20.77
C SER A 399 -18.91 -36.20 20.53
N ARG A 400 -19.83 -36.50 19.61
CA ARG A 400 -21.00 -35.64 19.36
C ARG A 400 -21.92 -35.63 20.60
N PRO A 401 -22.31 -34.45 21.09
CA PRO A 401 -23.29 -34.34 22.16
C PRO A 401 -24.62 -34.99 21.75
N ILE A 402 -25.34 -35.61 22.71
CA ILE A 402 -26.54 -36.36 22.46
C ILE A 402 -27.70 -35.50 21.86
N HIS A 403 -27.69 -34.21 22.11
CA HIS A 403 -28.71 -33.26 21.61
C HIS A 403 -28.40 -32.79 20.17
N TRP A 404 -27.19 -33.08 19.62
CA TRP A 404 -26.90 -32.82 18.23
C TRP A 404 -27.58 -33.85 17.32
N ARG A 405 -28.11 -33.39 16.21
CA ARG A 405 -28.76 -34.30 15.25
C ARG A 405 -27.73 -35.02 14.41
N ASP A 406 -27.93 -36.36 14.22
CA ASP A 406 -27.00 -37.23 13.46
C ASP A 406 -27.13 -37.07 11.94
N LYS A 407 -28.18 -36.44 11.46
CA LYS A 407 -28.44 -36.24 10.04
C LYS A 407 -28.35 -34.77 9.69
N THR A 408 -27.84 -34.49 8.47
CA THR A 408 -27.92 -33.20 7.87
C THR A 408 -29.38 -32.77 7.77
N LEU A 409 -29.79 -31.85 8.59
CA LEU A 409 -31.13 -31.27 8.55
C LEU A 409 -31.16 -30.20 7.46
N PRO A 410 -32.23 -30.14 6.66
CA PRO A 410 -32.51 -28.94 5.87
C PRO A 410 -32.51 -27.68 6.75
N TYR A 411 -32.10 -26.57 6.19
CA TYR A 411 -31.93 -25.33 6.94
C TYR A 411 -33.14 -24.94 7.80
N GLY A 412 -34.38 -25.10 7.27
CA GLY A 412 -35.60 -24.81 8.04
C GLY A 412 -35.82 -25.76 9.20
N GLU A 413 -35.52 -27.05 9.05
CA GLU A 413 -35.66 -28.07 10.10
C GLU A 413 -34.61 -27.89 11.21
N PHE A 414 -33.40 -27.42 10.86
CA PHE A 414 -32.38 -27.07 11.84
C PHE A 414 -32.85 -25.98 12.79
N TRP A 415 -33.50 -24.95 12.29
CA TRP A 415 -34.04 -23.87 13.11
C TRP A 415 -35.14 -24.34 14.06
N ASN A 416 -36.06 -25.15 13.56
CA ASN A 416 -37.13 -25.72 14.39
C ASN A 416 -36.56 -26.60 15.50
N ALA A 417 -35.57 -27.42 15.20
CA ALA A 417 -34.91 -28.30 16.16
C ALA A 417 -34.12 -27.48 17.23
N TYR A 418 -33.43 -26.41 16.80
CA TYR A 418 -32.74 -25.51 17.71
C TYR A 418 -33.72 -24.84 18.70
N TRP A 419 -34.83 -24.28 18.21
CA TRP A 419 -35.79 -23.63 19.06
C TRP A 419 -36.47 -24.59 20.04
N ALA A 420 -36.77 -25.83 19.61
CA ALA A 420 -37.28 -26.86 20.49
C ALA A 420 -36.27 -27.24 21.58
N TRP A 421 -35.02 -27.46 21.21
CA TRP A 421 -33.95 -27.73 22.18
C TRP A 421 -33.76 -26.55 23.16
N LEU A 422 -33.74 -25.33 22.66
CA LEU A 422 -33.60 -24.14 23.50
C LEU A 422 -34.76 -24.00 24.51
N ALA A 423 -35.99 -24.26 24.07
CA ALA A 423 -37.18 -24.23 24.96
C ALA A 423 -37.05 -25.27 26.07
N ASP A 424 -36.57 -26.48 25.79
CA ASP A 424 -36.31 -27.52 26.77
C ASP A 424 -35.25 -27.10 27.79
N GLN A 425 -34.13 -26.51 27.32
CA GLN A 425 -33.07 -25.99 28.20
C GLN A 425 -33.57 -24.85 29.15
N LEU A 426 -34.53 -24.08 28.72
CA LEU A 426 -35.10 -22.99 29.51
C LEU A 426 -36.20 -23.46 30.49
N ALA A 427 -36.78 -24.61 30.20
CA ALA A 427 -37.80 -25.22 31.06
C ALA A 427 -37.19 -26.03 32.22
N THR A 428 -35.96 -26.52 32.03
CA THR A 428 -35.21 -27.27 33.05
C THR A 428 -34.43 -26.28 33.93
N PRO A 429 -34.65 -26.25 35.26
CA PRO A 429 -33.82 -25.45 36.15
C PRO A 429 -32.36 -25.93 36.10
N PRO A 430 -31.36 -25.04 36.27
CA PRO A 430 -29.97 -25.46 36.32
C PRO A 430 -29.75 -26.52 37.40
N PRO A 431 -28.89 -27.53 37.18
CA PRO A 431 -28.69 -28.65 38.11
C PRO A 431 -28.20 -28.25 39.51
N ASP A 432 -27.77 -27.02 39.71
CA ASP A 432 -27.28 -26.48 40.98
C ASP A 432 -28.23 -25.43 41.61
N ALA A 433 -29.50 -25.39 41.21
CA ALA A 433 -30.44 -24.53 41.90
C ALA A 433 -30.62 -25.08 43.31
N PRO A 434 -30.34 -24.31 44.40
CA PRO A 434 -30.57 -24.78 45.75
C PRO A 434 -32.05 -25.11 45.92
N ASP A 435 -32.31 -26.26 46.56
CA ASP A 435 -33.67 -26.70 46.90
C ASP A 435 -34.42 -25.52 47.50
N THR A 436 -35.53 -25.13 46.88
CA THR A 436 -36.43 -24.15 47.52
C THR A 436 -36.87 -24.72 48.85
N PRO A 437 -36.66 -23.99 49.95
CA PRO A 437 -37.12 -24.49 51.25
C PRO A 437 -38.64 -24.71 51.19
N ASP A 438 -39.05 -25.92 51.65
CA ASP A 438 -40.41 -26.34 51.71
C ASP A 438 -41.33 -25.23 52.32
N ALA A 439 -42.40 -24.91 51.57
CA ALA A 439 -43.41 -23.98 52.10
C ALA A 439 -43.99 -24.56 53.41
N PRO A 440 -44.13 -23.76 54.47
CA PRO A 440 -44.70 -24.27 55.71
C PRO A 440 -46.15 -24.72 55.51
N ASP A 441 -46.40 -25.97 55.85
CA ASP A 441 -47.76 -26.52 55.93
C ASP A 441 -48.66 -25.60 56.74
N THR A 442 -49.76 -25.12 56.14
CA THR A 442 -50.84 -24.44 56.79
C THR A 442 -52.10 -25.26 56.71
#